data_0450a0ed85c77dfb9f5ae87d1af3d8e5
#
_entry.id   0450a0ed85c77dfb9f5ae87d1af3d8e5
#
_cell.length_a   1.000
_cell.length_b   1.000
_cell.length_c   1.000
_cell.angle_alpha   90.00
_cell.angle_beta   90.00
_cell.angle_gamma   90.00
#
_symmetry.space_group_name_H-M   'P 1'
#
loop_
_entity.id
_entity.type
_entity.pdbx_description
1 polymer ?
#
loop_
_entity_poly.entity_id
_entity_poly.type
_entity_poly.pdbx_seq_one_letter_code
_entity_poly.pdbx_strand_id
1 'polypeptide(L)'
;HFPIESPGRIRRTADTPAAAAGMVIGRAGASRYPDSMAIDSAGYVCVATAGLGGILVLAPDGSSSEQLALPDPLTSNICFGGPGLRTAYVTFGLSGRVVAFEWPRPGLPLEFSR
;
A
#
# COMPACT_ATOMS: atom_id res chain seq x y z
N HIS A 1 -11.90 8.92 -5.48
CA HIS A 1 -10.69 9.73 -5.44
C HIS A 1 -10.34 10.13 -4.01
N PHE A 2 -9.09 10.01 -3.66
CA PHE A 2 -8.61 10.36 -2.33
C PHE A 2 -7.89 11.69 -2.36
N PRO A 3 -8.06 12.51 -1.31
CA PRO A 3 -7.23 13.70 -1.21
C PRO A 3 -5.77 13.28 -1.05
N ILE A 4 -4.90 13.89 -1.83
CA ILE A 4 -3.48 13.60 -1.82
C ILE A 4 -2.75 14.89 -1.49
N GLU A 5 -1.94 14.82 -0.46
CA GLU A 5 -1.10 15.94 -0.08
C GLU A 5 0.12 15.99 -0.97
N SER A 6 0.65 17.17 -1.14
CA SER A 6 1.78 17.41 -2.01
C SER A 6 2.96 16.52 -1.63
N PRO A 7 3.48 15.70 -2.55
CA PRO A 7 4.63 14.88 -2.27
C PRO A 7 5.93 15.69 -2.35
N GLY A 8 7.02 15.05 -2.09
CA GLY A 8 8.33 15.56 -2.42
C GLY A 8 9.11 16.10 -1.27
N ARG A 9 8.51 16.44 -0.16
CA ARG A 9 9.30 16.85 0.99
C ARG A 9 8.54 16.76 2.30
N ILE A 10 9.31 16.57 3.33
CA ILE A 10 8.82 16.56 4.70
C ILE A 10 8.62 18.01 5.14
N ARG A 11 7.46 18.27 5.73
CA ARG A 11 7.16 19.55 6.32
C ARG A 11 7.34 19.49 7.81
N ARG A 12 7.84 20.57 8.36
CA ARG A 12 7.95 20.74 9.80
C ARG A 12 7.34 22.04 10.22
N THR A 13 6.57 21.99 11.28
CA THR A 13 6.16 23.18 12.00
C THR A 13 7.04 23.31 13.24
N ALA A 14 6.98 24.47 13.86
CA ALA A 14 7.75 24.71 15.08
C ALA A 14 7.45 23.67 16.17
N ASP A 15 6.23 23.13 16.19
CA ASP A 15 5.78 22.21 17.22
C ASP A 15 5.91 20.74 16.81
N THR A 16 6.37 20.45 15.62
CA THR A 16 6.43 19.08 15.12
C THR A 16 7.80 18.47 15.39
N PRO A 17 7.88 17.41 16.22
CA PRO A 17 9.15 16.69 16.39
C PRO A 17 9.65 16.16 15.06
N ALA A 18 10.95 16.13 14.88
CA ALA A 18 11.55 15.66 13.65
C ALA A 18 11.08 14.24 13.28
N ALA A 19 10.94 13.35 14.27
CA ALA A 19 10.49 11.99 14.04
C ALA A 19 9.03 11.89 13.58
N ALA A 20 8.23 12.91 13.88
CA ALA A 20 6.83 12.97 13.46
C ALA A 20 6.65 13.77 12.18
N ALA A 21 7.71 14.42 11.71
CA ALA A 21 7.64 15.21 10.49
C ALA A 21 7.61 14.26 9.29
N GLY A 22 6.51 14.26 8.59
CA GLY A 22 6.33 13.46 7.40
C GLY A 22 5.31 14.11 6.50
N MET A 23 5.05 13.50 5.38
CA MET A 23 4.00 13.98 4.51
C MET A 23 3.01 12.87 4.21
N VAL A 24 1.76 13.25 4.07
CA VAL A 24 0.70 12.34 3.68
C VAL A 24 0.73 12.22 2.16
N ILE A 25 0.89 11.00 1.65
CA ILE A 25 0.86 10.74 0.21
C ILE A 25 -0.50 10.27 -0.29
N GLY A 26 -1.41 9.96 0.62
CA GLY A 26 -2.77 9.58 0.27
C GLY A 26 -3.56 9.14 1.49
N ARG A 27 -4.85 8.93 1.29
CA ARG A 27 -5.77 8.48 2.32
C ARG A 27 -6.64 7.36 1.79
N ALA A 28 -6.99 6.43 2.67
CA ALA A 28 -7.74 5.24 2.28
C ALA A 28 -9.24 5.50 2.06
N GLY A 29 -9.74 6.64 2.47
CA GLY A 29 -11.16 6.96 2.37
C GLY A 29 -11.97 6.39 3.53
N ALA A 30 -13.30 6.54 3.44
CA ALA A 30 -14.20 6.12 4.50
C ALA A 30 -14.25 4.59 4.63
N SER A 31 -14.32 4.11 5.86
CA SER A 31 -14.47 2.69 6.18
C SER A 31 -13.36 1.79 5.66
N ARG A 32 -12.21 2.36 5.33
CA ARG A 32 -11.01 1.61 4.99
C ARG A 32 -9.89 2.01 5.93
N TYR A 33 -9.24 1.01 6.50
CA TYR A 33 -8.20 1.20 7.50
C TYR A 33 -6.90 0.63 6.95
N PRO A 34 -5.91 1.49 6.63
CA PRO A 34 -4.62 1.01 6.16
C PRO A 34 -4.00 0.05 7.17
N ASP A 35 -3.48 -1.06 6.67
CA ASP A 35 -2.81 -2.05 7.50
C ASP A 35 -1.39 -2.24 6.96
N SER A 36 -1.05 -3.39 6.45
CA SER A 36 0.28 -3.66 5.93
C SER A 36 0.43 -3.11 4.51
N MET A 37 1.66 -2.83 4.11
CA MET A 37 1.95 -2.31 2.78
C MET A 37 3.22 -2.93 2.20
N ALA A 38 3.32 -2.87 0.88
CA ALA A 38 4.50 -3.24 0.13
C ALA A 38 4.72 -2.22 -0.99
N ILE A 39 5.93 -2.15 -1.51
CA ILE A 39 6.28 -1.21 -2.57
C ILE A 39 6.69 -2.00 -3.80
N ASP A 40 6.20 -1.62 -4.96
CA ASP A 40 6.60 -2.25 -6.20
C ASP A 40 7.82 -1.55 -6.82
N SER A 41 8.37 -2.12 -7.89
CA SER A 41 9.60 -1.63 -8.49
C SER A 41 9.50 -0.24 -9.11
N ALA A 42 8.30 0.22 -9.39
CA ALA A 42 8.06 1.57 -9.88
C ALA A 42 7.85 2.56 -8.73
N GLY A 43 7.92 2.10 -7.48
CA GLY A 43 7.76 2.94 -6.30
C GLY A 43 6.31 3.12 -5.86
N TYR A 44 5.36 2.42 -6.47
CA TYR A 44 3.98 2.49 -6.01
C TYR A 44 3.84 1.84 -4.65
N VAL A 45 3.14 2.52 -3.77
CA VAL A 45 2.87 2.04 -2.42
C VAL A 45 1.53 1.29 -2.45
N CYS A 46 1.58 0.01 -2.15
CA CYS A 46 0.44 -0.89 -2.22
C CYS A 46 0.03 -1.24 -0.79
N VAL A 47 -1.12 -0.74 -0.37
CA VAL A 47 -1.55 -0.80 1.02
C VAL A 47 -2.74 -1.74 1.15
N ALA A 48 -2.62 -2.77 1.96
CA ALA A 48 -3.75 -3.60 2.31
C ALA A 48 -4.70 -2.80 3.21
N THR A 49 -5.98 -2.82 2.89
CA THR A 49 -6.97 -2.05 3.64
C THR A 49 -8.01 -2.98 4.25
N ALA A 50 -8.21 -2.86 5.55
CA ALA A 50 -9.27 -3.54 6.28
C ALA A 50 -10.54 -2.68 6.25
N GLY A 51 -11.65 -3.26 6.64
CA GLY A 51 -12.95 -2.60 6.60
C GLY A 51 -13.68 -2.96 5.32
N LEU A 52 -13.64 -2.14 4.30
CA LEU A 52 -14.19 -2.49 2.99
C LEU A 52 -13.27 -3.40 2.18
N GLY A 53 -12.03 -3.53 2.62
CA GLY A 53 -11.09 -4.46 1.99
C GLY A 53 -10.42 -3.92 0.73
N GLY A 54 -9.55 -4.75 0.15
CA GLY A 54 -8.85 -4.43 -1.09
C GLY A 54 -7.47 -3.84 -0.89
N ILE A 55 -6.89 -3.38 -1.98
CA ILE A 55 -5.55 -2.79 -2.00
C ILE A 55 -5.64 -1.36 -2.50
N LEU A 56 -5.16 -0.43 -1.71
CA LEU A 56 -4.97 0.95 -2.13
C LEU A 56 -3.60 1.08 -2.78
N VAL A 57 -3.56 1.56 -4.01
CA VAL A 57 -2.32 1.73 -4.77
C VAL A 57 -2.06 3.22 -4.96
N LEU A 58 -0.96 3.68 -4.41
CA LEU A 58 -0.59 5.10 -4.43
C LEU A 58 0.64 5.30 -5.30
N ALA A 59 0.57 6.26 -6.22
CA ALA A 59 1.74 6.64 -7.01
C ALA A 59 2.82 7.21 -6.08
N PRO A 60 4.11 7.01 -6.41
CA PRO A 60 5.20 7.43 -5.53
C PRO A 60 5.23 8.94 -5.30
N ASP A 61 4.75 9.72 -6.25
CA ASP A 61 4.69 11.18 -6.14
C ASP A 61 3.35 11.69 -5.58
N GLY A 62 2.45 10.78 -5.21
CA GLY A 62 1.14 11.15 -4.71
C GLY A 62 0.17 11.64 -5.78
N SER A 63 0.54 11.57 -7.06
CA SER A 63 -0.27 12.12 -8.16
C SER A 63 -1.53 11.31 -8.46
N SER A 64 -1.58 10.07 -8.06
CA SER A 64 -2.74 9.21 -8.29
C SER A 64 -2.93 8.21 -7.17
N SER A 65 -4.16 7.78 -7.02
CA SER A 65 -4.52 6.69 -6.12
C SER A 65 -5.60 5.85 -6.79
N GLU A 66 -5.55 4.56 -6.52
CA GLU A 66 -6.46 3.60 -7.10
C GLU A 66 -6.78 2.55 -6.05
N GLN A 67 -8.03 2.11 -5.99
CA GLN A 67 -8.45 1.06 -5.07
C GLN A 67 -8.76 -0.19 -5.86
N LEU A 68 -7.97 -1.23 -5.65
CA LEU A 68 -8.25 -2.55 -6.19
C LEU A 68 -9.21 -3.26 -5.24
N ALA A 69 -10.42 -3.52 -5.72
CA ALA A 69 -11.42 -4.22 -4.92
C ALA A 69 -11.08 -5.70 -4.80
N LEU A 70 -11.14 -6.22 -3.59
CA LEU A 70 -10.96 -7.64 -3.31
C LEU A 70 -12.12 -8.13 -2.42
N PRO A 71 -12.45 -9.42 -2.48
CA PRO A 71 -13.68 -9.89 -1.87
C PRO A 71 -13.68 -10.02 -0.35
N ASP A 72 -12.54 -9.87 0.31
CA ASP A 72 -12.47 -10.02 1.76
C ASP A 72 -12.34 -8.66 2.44
N PRO A 73 -13.26 -8.29 3.34
CA PRO A 73 -13.23 -7.00 4.02
C PRO A 73 -12.06 -6.85 5.00
N LEU A 74 -11.41 -7.95 5.38
CA LEU A 74 -10.20 -7.89 6.19
C LEU A 74 -8.97 -8.21 5.34
N THR A 75 -8.75 -7.46 4.29
CA THR A 75 -7.52 -7.52 3.54
C THR A 75 -6.42 -6.91 4.41
N SER A 76 -5.54 -7.74 4.97
CA SER A 76 -4.67 -7.31 6.05
C SER A 76 -3.20 -7.19 5.67
N ASN A 77 -2.76 -7.88 4.63
CA ASN A 77 -1.34 -7.85 4.27
C ASN A 77 -1.17 -8.06 2.78
N ILE A 78 -0.08 -7.52 2.25
CA ILE A 78 0.34 -7.74 0.88
C ILE A 78 1.86 -7.83 0.84
N CYS A 79 2.38 -8.78 0.06
CA CYS A 79 3.80 -8.84 -0.27
C CYS A 79 3.97 -9.35 -1.68
N PHE A 80 5.16 -9.17 -2.22
CA PHE A 80 5.50 -9.61 -3.56
C PHE A 80 6.50 -10.74 -3.51
N GLY A 81 6.34 -11.71 -4.37
CA GLY A 81 7.23 -12.85 -4.45
C GLY A 81 7.11 -13.53 -5.80
N GLY A 82 7.55 -14.79 -5.85
CA GLY A 82 7.55 -15.56 -7.07
C GLY A 82 8.61 -15.11 -8.08
N PRO A 83 8.66 -15.74 -9.25
CA PRO A 83 9.63 -15.37 -10.27
C PRO A 83 9.50 -13.91 -10.68
N GLY A 84 10.62 -13.18 -10.62
CA GLY A 84 10.63 -11.76 -10.95
C GLY A 84 9.85 -10.87 -10.00
N LEU A 85 9.44 -11.38 -8.84
CA LEU A 85 8.63 -10.65 -7.85
C LEU A 85 7.29 -10.15 -8.43
N ARG A 86 6.73 -10.89 -9.36
CA ARG A 86 5.49 -10.47 -10.04
C ARG A 86 4.23 -11.03 -9.43
N THR A 87 4.35 -11.84 -8.39
CA THR A 87 3.19 -12.40 -7.70
C THR A 87 2.89 -11.62 -6.45
N ALA A 88 1.68 -11.11 -6.33
CA ALA A 88 1.18 -10.50 -5.10
C ALA A 88 0.57 -11.61 -4.25
N TYR A 89 1.01 -11.70 -3.00
CA TYR A 89 0.41 -12.57 -1.99
C TYR A 89 -0.34 -11.69 -1.01
N VAL A 90 -1.61 -11.98 -0.82
CA VAL A 90 -2.49 -11.15 -0.02
C VAL A 90 -3.21 -12.01 1.00
N THR A 91 -3.23 -11.56 2.24
CA THR A 91 -3.94 -12.26 3.31
C THR A 91 -5.37 -11.74 3.44
N PHE A 92 -6.31 -12.68 3.44
CA PHE A 92 -7.72 -12.44 3.67
C PHE A 92 -8.05 -12.89 5.09
N GLY A 93 -8.06 -11.92 6.02
CA GLY A 93 -8.18 -12.23 7.43
C GLY A 93 -9.54 -12.79 7.84
N LEU A 94 -10.61 -12.36 7.20
CA LEU A 94 -11.95 -12.84 7.56
C LEU A 94 -12.15 -14.28 7.13
N SER A 95 -11.79 -14.62 5.91
CA SER A 95 -11.96 -15.98 5.38
C SER A 95 -10.82 -16.92 5.73
N GLY A 96 -9.74 -16.40 6.32
CA GLY A 96 -8.59 -17.22 6.68
C GLY A 96 -7.80 -17.75 5.49
N ARG A 97 -7.77 -17.02 4.39
CA ARG A 97 -7.09 -17.44 3.16
C ARG A 97 -5.90 -16.56 2.85
N VAL A 98 -4.95 -17.14 2.16
CA VAL A 98 -3.90 -16.38 1.48
C VAL A 98 -4.11 -16.60 -0.01
N VAL A 99 -4.24 -15.52 -0.75
CA VAL A 99 -4.44 -15.60 -2.20
C VAL A 99 -3.21 -15.05 -2.91
N ALA A 100 -2.98 -15.53 -4.12
CA ALA A 100 -1.87 -15.11 -4.94
C ALA A 100 -2.40 -14.75 -6.33
N PHE A 101 -1.94 -13.63 -6.87
CA PHE A 101 -2.30 -13.24 -8.22
C PHE A 101 -1.18 -12.43 -8.84
N GLU A 102 -1.19 -12.34 -10.17
CA GLU A 102 -0.18 -11.59 -10.87
C GLU A 102 -0.37 -10.10 -10.64
N TRP A 103 0.72 -9.43 -10.29
CA TRP A 103 0.75 -7.98 -10.14
C TRP A 103 1.29 -7.34 -11.42
N PRO A 104 0.76 -6.19 -11.85
CA PRO A 104 1.15 -5.59 -13.14
C PRO A 104 2.62 -5.13 -13.18
N ARG A 105 3.24 -4.92 -12.03
CA ARG A 105 4.64 -4.52 -11.94
C ARG A 105 5.38 -5.45 -10.98
N PRO A 106 6.68 -5.69 -11.18
CA PRO A 106 7.43 -6.46 -10.20
C PRO A 106 7.44 -5.74 -8.85
N GLY A 107 7.51 -6.49 -7.77
CA GLY A 107 7.76 -5.92 -6.45
C GLY A 107 9.17 -5.33 -6.36
N LEU A 108 9.37 -4.47 -5.39
CA LEU A 108 10.70 -3.96 -5.09
C LEU A 108 11.49 -5.03 -4.34
N PRO A 109 12.69 -5.40 -4.80
CA PRO A 109 13.52 -6.34 -4.07
C PRO A 109 13.85 -5.81 -2.68
N LEU A 110 13.62 -6.62 -1.67
CA LEU A 110 14.02 -6.30 -0.31
C LEU A 110 15.45 -6.77 -0.08
N GLU A 111 16.09 -6.25 0.94
CA GLU A 111 17.49 -6.56 1.23
C GLU A 111 17.76 -8.08 1.31
N PHE A 112 16.80 -8.83 1.83
CA PHE A 112 16.94 -10.28 2.03
C PHE A 112 16.14 -11.10 1.03
N SER A 113 15.57 -10.50 0.00
CA SER A 113 14.72 -11.16 -0.99
C SER A 113 15.53 -11.61 -2.20
N ARG A 114 16.33 -12.65 -2.04
CA ARG A 114 17.16 -13.11 -3.14
C ARG A 114 16.99 -14.56 -3.44
#